data_580797d771860df6930e4d9e5765dc24
#
_entry.id   580797d771860df6930e4d9e5765dc24
#
_cell.length_a   1.000
_cell.length_b   1.000
_cell.length_c   1.000
_cell.angle_alpha   90.00
_cell.angle_beta   90.00
_cell.angle_gamma   90.00
#
_symmetry.space_group_name_H-M   'P 1'
#
loop_
_entity.id
_entity.type
_entity.pdbx_description
1 polymer ?
#
loop_
_entity_poly.entity_id
_entity_poly.type
_entity_poly.pdbx_seq_one_letter_code
_entity_poly.pdbx_strand_id
1 'polypeptide(L)'
;MPSHPNILIFCVDEMRADHMSPAGNAIVRTPHLDRLAARGTTFTRGYCNNPICMPARATMFTGMLPRDHGLRINGQALRTDLPTLPGVLAKAGYRTHSAGKLHLTPWVEEAQADSPEALHRWNTRRMTEFPAPYYGFQTVDFVGGHSSFISDGPYGDWVRAQGGDLAWLCEPLEPPTGAPTCYKMRMPEELHYNRFIADSAIRAIETDDDAPFFIWCSFPDPHAPVAPPKPYCDLYDPSDMPLPARRAGELVDLPAVYGRILDGELHPNGLDNTGITDDHWREIIAGTYGMITHVDAEIGRVLDALERSGQLEETIIVFIADHGDMMGDHGLLWKAFYTFRGCINIPYIVAAPRMPGGRVSEALIAQIDLLPGLLDLCGVPLPGAEWMTQATGFERGAVMPLSLYPGRSFRGLLDGATEAIHESVVIENDDPTMGYRVRTLVTPTHRLSIYPGTPDGELFDMQEDPDELYNLWYRPVEQELRGRLVKELLDQYSLATPLYPIPPGNA
;
A
#
# COMPACT_ATOMS: atom_id res chain seq x y z
N MET A 1 29.95 15.24 -4.35
CA MET A 1 28.73 14.66 -3.79
C MET A 1 27.94 14.10 -4.94
N PRO A 2 27.32 12.94 -4.83
CA PRO A 2 26.46 12.46 -5.91
C PRO A 2 25.43 13.54 -6.24
N SER A 3 25.15 13.75 -7.50
CA SER A 3 24.20 14.77 -7.98
C SER A 3 22.76 14.47 -7.56
N HIS A 4 22.48 13.22 -7.18
CA HIS A 4 21.17 12.72 -6.80
C HIS A 4 21.25 11.83 -5.55
N PRO A 5 20.29 11.93 -4.59
CA PRO A 5 20.23 11.06 -3.43
C PRO A 5 19.84 9.63 -3.83
N ASN A 6 20.25 8.64 -3.05
CA ASN A 6 19.71 7.29 -3.13
C ASN A 6 18.23 7.27 -2.70
N ILE A 7 17.49 6.25 -3.12
CA ILE A 7 16.09 6.05 -2.75
C ILE A 7 15.89 4.62 -2.29
N LEU A 8 15.35 4.45 -1.08
CA LEU A 8 14.90 3.18 -0.53
C LEU A 8 13.43 3.29 -0.13
N ILE A 9 12.59 2.45 -0.68
CA ILE A 9 11.18 2.34 -0.30
C ILE A 9 10.96 1.01 0.40
N PHE A 10 10.52 1.04 1.65
CA PHE A 10 9.91 -0.08 2.32
C PHE A 10 8.41 -0.06 2.05
N CYS A 11 7.92 -1.05 1.32
CA CYS A 11 6.49 -1.24 1.09
C CYS A 11 6.05 -2.52 1.81
N VAL A 12 5.03 -2.40 2.64
CA VAL A 12 4.39 -3.52 3.32
C VAL A 12 3.00 -3.76 2.75
N ASP A 13 2.52 -4.99 2.82
CA ASP A 13 1.22 -5.37 2.28
C ASP A 13 0.17 -5.42 3.39
N GLU A 14 -0.96 -4.73 3.18
CA GLU A 14 -2.14 -4.84 4.07
C GLU A 14 -1.89 -4.36 5.51
N MET A 15 -1.19 -3.23 5.68
CA MET A 15 -0.90 -2.67 7.00
C MET A 15 -1.70 -1.40 7.27
N ARG A 16 -2.39 -1.36 8.41
CA ARG A 16 -3.11 -0.18 8.92
C ARG A 16 -2.13 0.90 9.41
N ALA A 17 -2.50 2.16 9.24
CA ALA A 17 -1.71 3.29 9.76
C ALA A 17 -1.54 3.28 11.29
N ASP A 18 -2.55 2.80 12.02
CA ASP A 18 -2.58 2.76 13.49
C ASP A 18 -1.87 1.52 14.08
N HIS A 19 -1.26 0.65 13.27
CA HIS A 19 -0.55 -0.55 13.70
C HIS A 19 0.97 -0.37 13.76
N MET A 20 1.44 0.80 14.15
CA MET A 20 2.86 1.08 14.42
C MET A 20 3.03 2.00 15.63
N SER A 21 4.15 1.88 16.35
CA SER A 21 4.43 2.71 17.54
C SER A 21 4.53 4.22 17.20
N PRO A 22 5.10 4.66 16.04
CA PRO A 22 5.10 6.08 15.68
C PRO A 22 3.71 6.69 15.48
N ALA A 23 2.68 5.86 15.26
CA ALA A 23 1.28 6.29 15.18
C ALA A 23 0.56 6.32 16.53
N GLY A 24 1.27 6.03 17.63
CA GLY A 24 0.73 6.04 18.99
C GLY A 24 0.19 4.69 19.47
N ASN A 25 0.38 3.60 18.71
CA ASN A 25 0.03 2.26 19.19
C ASN A 25 0.97 1.83 20.33
N ALA A 26 0.41 1.63 21.53
CA ALA A 26 1.19 1.34 22.73
C ALA A 26 1.55 -0.15 22.89
N ILE A 27 1.01 -1.03 22.04
CA ILE A 27 1.16 -2.49 22.18
C ILE A 27 2.15 -3.03 21.15
N VAL A 28 1.97 -2.72 19.87
CA VAL A 28 2.85 -3.20 18.80
C VAL A 28 4.26 -2.60 18.94
N ARG A 29 5.28 -3.43 18.76
CA ARG A 29 6.67 -3.02 18.93
C ARG A 29 7.34 -2.83 17.59
N THR A 30 7.59 -1.58 17.22
CA THR A 30 8.23 -1.20 15.95
C THR A 30 9.37 -0.20 16.16
N PRO A 31 10.43 -0.58 16.91
CA PRO A 31 11.51 0.35 17.28
C PRO A 31 12.32 0.86 16.09
N HIS A 32 12.36 0.13 14.98
CA HIS A 32 13.07 0.59 13.78
C HIS A 32 12.24 1.57 12.97
N LEU A 33 10.91 1.46 12.97
CA LEU A 33 10.02 2.50 12.47
C LEU A 33 10.06 3.75 13.36
N ASP A 34 10.19 3.61 14.69
CA ASP A 34 10.44 4.76 15.58
C ASP A 34 11.73 5.48 15.20
N ARG A 35 12.81 4.73 14.93
CA ARG A 35 14.10 5.28 14.46
C ARG A 35 13.93 6.02 13.13
N LEU A 36 13.15 5.47 12.19
CA LEU A 36 12.86 6.12 10.91
C LEU A 36 12.01 7.38 11.10
N ALA A 37 10.96 7.33 11.91
CA ALA A 37 10.11 8.47 12.24
C ALA A 37 10.89 9.62 12.90
N ALA A 38 11.83 9.29 13.78
CA ALA A 38 12.74 10.28 14.40
C ALA A 38 13.64 11.01 13.38
N ARG A 39 13.88 10.41 12.21
CA ARG A 39 14.68 10.99 11.13
C ARG A 39 13.86 11.70 10.06
N GLY A 40 12.55 11.50 10.03
CA GLY A 40 11.68 11.98 8.96
C GLY A 40 10.41 12.66 9.44
N THR A 41 9.43 12.68 8.56
CA THR A 41 8.07 13.14 8.81
C THR A 41 7.13 11.94 8.76
N THR A 42 6.37 11.73 9.83
CA THR A 42 5.26 10.77 9.90
C THR A 42 3.97 11.49 9.52
N PHE A 43 3.28 10.98 8.50
CA PHE A 43 1.98 11.50 8.08
C PHE A 43 0.87 10.65 8.72
N THR A 44 0.04 11.28 9.55
CA THR A 44 -1.09 10.60 10.21
C THR A 44 -2.28 10.39 9.28
N ARG A 45 -2.31 11.13 8.17
CA ARG A 45 -3.36 11.11 7.16
C ARG A 45 -2.83 10.71 5.79
N GLY A 46 -2.11 9.58 5.75
CA GLY A 46 -1.69 8.92 4.53
C GLY A 46 -2.80 8.01 3.98
N TYR A 47 -3.10 8.09 2.69
CA TYR A 47 -4.20 7.32 2.09
C TYR A 47 -3.74 6.54 0.86
N CYS A 48 -4.26 5.31 0.72
CA CYS A 48 -4.21 4.62 -0.57
C CYS A 48 -5.26 5.23 -1.52
N ASN A 49 -5.02 5.15 -2.83
CA ASN A 49 -6.01 5.57 -3.82
C ASN A 49 -6.90 4.42 -4.30
N ASN A 50 -6.59 3.20 -3.86
CA ASN A 50 -7.40 2.00 -4.02
C ASN A 50 -7.00 1.01 -2.92
N PRO A 51 -7.94 0.39 -2.15
CA PRO A 51 -7.60 -0.53 -1.07
C PRO A 51 -7.36 -1.98 -1.56
N ILE A 52 -6.92 -2.16 -2.80
CA ILE A 52 -6.59 -3.47 -3.38
C ILE A 52 -5.16 -3.45 -3.90
N CYS A 53 -4.40 -4.52 -3.65
CA CYS A 53 -2.94 -4.57 -3.85
C CYS A 53 -2.48 -4.12 -5.25
N MET A 54 -2.99 -4.73 -6.34
CA MET A 54 -2.50 -4.43 -7.70
C MET A 54 -2.78 -2.98 -8.11
N PRO A 55 -4.01 -2.44 -8.00
CA PRO A 55 -4.28 -1.05 -8.31
C PRO A 55 -3.48 -0.05 -7.45
N ALA A 56 -3.35 -0.33 -6.14
CA ALA A 56 -2.58 0.51 -5.23
C ALA A 56 -1.10 0.59 -5.64
N ARG A 57 -0.48 -0.57 -5.92
CA ARG A 57 0.92 -0.65 -6.36
C ARG A 57 1.14 0.01 -7.71
N ALA A 58 0.21 -0.19 -8.67
CA ALA A 58 0.23 0.52 -9.94
C ALA A 58 0.16 2.04 -9.76
N THR A 59 -0.67 2.53 -8.83
CA THR A 59 -0.74 3.95 -8.47
C THR A 59 0.60 4.46 -7.93
N MET A 60 1.25 3.74 -7.01
CA MET A 60 2.56 4.14 -6.48
C MET A 60 3.64 4.20 -7.58
N PHE A 61 3.64 3.25 -8.52
CA PHE A 61 4.63 3.25 -9.59
C PHE A 61 4.38 4.25 -10.70
N THR A 62 3.10 4.57 -10.99
CA THR A 62 2.76 5.45 -12.11
C THR A 62 2.44 6.89 -11.70
N GLY A 63 2.10 7.14 -10.41
CA GLY A 63 1.57 8.43 -9.96
C GLY A 63 0.20 8.77 -10.55
N MET A 64 -0.51 7.77 -11.08
CA MET A 64 -1.83 7.91 -11.73
C MET A 64 -2.91 7.24 -10.89
N LEU A 65 -4.16 7.66 -11.06
CA LEU A 65 -5.31 6.97 -10.45
C LEU A 65 -5.67 5.68 -11.21
N PRO A 66 -6.35 4.71 -10.55
CA PRO A 66 -6.71 3.42 -11.17
C PRO A 66 -7.43 3.54 -12.52
N ARG A 67 -8.29 4.54 -12.69
CA ARG A 67 -8.96 4.81 -13.98
C ARG A 67 -8.01 5.22 -15.09
N ASP A 68 -6.87 5.87 -14.74
CA ASP A 68 -5.94 6.46 -15.71
C ASP A 68 -4.84 5.45 -16.11
N HIS A 69 -4.27 4.71 -15.14
CA HIS A 69 -3.31 3.63 -15.45
C HIS A 69 -3.98 2.34 -15.93
N GLY A 70 -5.31 2.20 -15.77
CA GLY A 70 -6.12 1.12 -16.33
C GLY A 70 -6.12 -0.19 -15.53
N LEU A 71 -5.23 -0.40 -14.56
CA LEU A 71 -5.23 -1.53 -13.65
C LEU A 71 -6.15 -1.21 -12.46
N ARG A 72 -7.41 -1.62 -12.52
CA ARG A 72 -8.48 -1.20 -11.60
C ARG A 72 -8.84 -2.27 -10.57
N ILE A 73 -8.47 -3.52 -10.83
CA ILE A 73 -8.79 -4.70 -10.01
C ILE A 73 -7.64 -5.69 -10.05
N ASN A 74 -7.56 -6.58 -9.06
CA ASN A 74 -6.65 -7.72 -9.14
C ASN A 74 -6.96 -8.60 -10.36
N GLY A 75 -5.92 -9.22 -10.93
CA GLY A 75 -6.05 -10.06 -12.12
C GLY A 75 -5.90 -9.32 -13.46
N GLN A 76 -5.70 -7.99 -13.44
CA GLN A 76 -5.33 -7.21 -14.61
C GLN A 76 -3.81 -6.93 -14.62
N ALA A 77 -3.22 -6.80 -15.81
CA ALA A 77 -1.83 -6.41 -15.93
C ALA A 77 -1.69 -4.89 -16.10
N LEU A 78 -0.70 -4.28 -15.46
CA LEU A 78 -0.33 -2.91 -15.74
C LEU A 78 0.21 -2.81 -17.17
N ARG A 79 -0.18 -1.79 -17.90
CA ARG A 79 0.31 -1.52 -19.25
C ARG A 79 1.81 -1.20 -19.22
N THR A 80 2.56 -1.81 -20.12
CA THR A 80 4.04 -1.66 -20.20
C THR A 80 4.50 -0.37 -20.86
N ASP A 81 3.60 0.35 -21.54
CA ASP A 81 3.87 1.62 -22.21
C ASP A 81 3.74 2.84 -21.29
N LEU A 82 3.24 2.66 -20.05
CA LEU A 82 3.15 3.73 -19.10
C LEU A 82 4.51 4.04 -18.47
N PRO A 83 4.82 5.33 -18.22
CA PRO A 83 5.98 5.68 -17.42
C PRO A 83 5.79 5.21 -15.99
N THR A 84 6.83 4.59 -15.43
CA THR A 84 6.87 4.13 -14.04
C THR A 84 8.02 4.79 -13.30
N LEU A 85 7.88 4.95 -12.00
CA LEU A 85 8.92 5.54 -11.14
C LEU A 85 10.29 4.87 -11.36
N PRO A 86 10.45 3.51 -11.30
CA PRO A 86 11.74 2.89 -11.58
C PRO A 86 12.22 3.13 -13.03
N GLY A 87 11.30 3.17 -14.01
CA GLY A 87 11.65 3.44 -15.40
C GLY A 87 12.16 4.87 -15.65
N VAL A 88 11.59 5.84 -14.95
CA VAL A 88 12.03 7.25 -14.98
C VAL A 88 13.39 7.39 -14.31
N LEU A 89 13.56 6.79 -13.13
CA LEU A 89 14.82 6.84 -12.39
C LEU A 89 15.95 6.11 -13.10
N ALA A 90 15.68 4.95 -13.74
CA ALA A 90 16.68 4.25 -14.57
C ALA A 90 17.19 5.14 -15.73
N LYS A 91 16.28 5.89 -16.39
CA LYS A 91 16.67 6.86 -17.43
C LYS A 91 17.46 8.05 -16.88
N ALA A 92 17.27 8.38 -15.61
CA ALA A 92 18.03 9.41 -14.89
C ALA A 92 19.37 8.89 -14.34
N GLY A 93 19.75 7.64 -14.61
CA GLY A 93 21.04 7.07 -14.23
C GLY A 93 21.05 6.31 -12.91
N TYR A 94 19.90 6.02 -12.32
CA TYR A 94 19.79 5.18 -11.13
C TYR A 94 19.97 3.70 -11.46
N ARG A 95 20.62 2.96 -10.59
CA ARG A 95 20.51 1.50 -10.50
C ARG A 95 19.16 1.19 -9.86
N THR A 96 18.33 0.38 -10.51
CA THR A 96 16.97 0.09 -10.03
C THR A 96 16.83 -1.40 -9.68
N HIS A 97 16.50 -1.68 -8.43
CA HIS A 97 16.36 -3.03 -7.89
C HIS A 97 15.03 -3.22 -7.17
N SER A 98 14.39 -4.37 -7.38
CA SER A 98 13.22 -4.80 -6.62
C SER A 98 13.55 -6.05 -5.81
N ALA A 99 13.31 -5.98 -4.51
CA ALA A 99 13.35 -7.11 -3.59
C ALA A 99 11.94 -7.39 -3.07
N GLY A 100 11.39 -8.57 -3.38
CA GLY A 100 10.10 -9.02 -2.86
C GLY A 100 8.92 -8.82 -3.81
N LYS A 101 7.78 -8.41 -3.26
CA LYS A 101 6.49 -8.34 -3.95
C LYS A 101 6.39 -7.15 -4.90
N LEU A 102 6.01 -7.39 -6.16
CA LEU A 102 5.68 -6.38 -7.16
C LEU A 102 4.16 -6.27 -7.39
N HIS A 103 3.54 -7.34 -7.83
CA HIS A 103 2.10 -7.47 -8.07
C HIS A 103 1.56 -6.47 -9.12
N LEU A 104 2.28 -6.35 -10.25
CA LEU A 104 1.89 -5.52 -11.40
C LEU A 104 1.26 -6.35 -12.52
N THR A 105 1.39 -7.67 -12.46
CA THR A 105 0.74 -8.63 -13.34
C THR A 105 0.10 -9.76 -12.53
N PRO A 106 -0.89 -10.46 -13.10
CA PRO A 106 -1.65 -11.48 -12.36
C PRO A 106 -0.79 -12.63 -11.82
N TRP A 107 -1.09 -13.08 -10.60
CA TRP A 107 -0.51 -14.28 -10.01
C TRP A 107 -1.21 -15.57 -10.43
N VAL A 108 -2.52 -15.47 -10.70
CA VAL A 108 -3.33 -16.59 -11.18
C VAL A 108 -3.51 -16.41 -12.67
N GLU A 109 -3.11 -17.43 -13.41
CA GLU A 109 -3.18 -17.46 -14.86
C GLU A 109 -4.44 -18.19 -15.30
N GLU A 110 -5.36 -17.46 -15.94
CA GLU A 110 -6.29 -18.05 -16.89
C GLU A 110 -5.78 -17.74 -18.28
N ALA A 111 -5.32 -18.76 -19.02
CA ALA A 111 -5.08 -18.76 -20.47
C ALA A 111 -4.25 -17.61 -21.13
N GLN A 112 -3.89 -16.55 -20.44
CA GLN A 112 -3.00 -15.49 -20.94
C GLN A 112 -1.60 -15.68 -20.34
N ALA A 113 -0.95 -16.62 -20.83
CA ALA A 113 0.14 -17.43 -20.33
C ALA A 113 1.50 -16.77 -20.08
N ASP A 114 1.66 -15.45 -20.05
CA ASP A 114 3.00 -14.84 -19.99
C ASP A 114 3.24 -13.89 -18.82
N SER A 115 2.43 -13.96 -17.73
CA SER A 115 2.70 -13.15 -16.54
C SER A 115 3.99 -13.63 -15.85
N PRO A 116 5.03 -12.78 -15.72
CA PRO A 116 6.23 -13.13 -14.96
C PRO A 116 5.97 -13.37 -13.48
N GLU A 117 4.89 -12.80 -12.94
CA GLU A 117 4.53 -12.95 -11.53
C GLU A 117 3.59 -14.13 -11.26
N ALA A 118 3.18 -14.91 -12.29
CA ALA A 118 2.28 -16.06 -12.12
C ALA A 118 2.92 -17.16 -11.28
N LEU A 119 2.34 -17.43 -10.11
CA LEU A 119 2.92 -18.32 -9.09
C LEU A 119 3.14 -19.74 -9.62
N HIS A 120 2.23 -20.28 -10.43
CA HIS A 120 2.34 -21.64 -10.96
C HIS A 120 3.57 -21.81 -11.87
N ARG A 121 4.03 -20.75 -12.58
CA ARG A 121 5.23 -20.81 -13.42
C ARG A 121 6.49 -21.04 -12.60
N TRP A 122 6.55 -20.44 -11.42
CA TRP A 122 7.62 -20.64 -10.44
C TRP A 122 7.52 -22.01 -9.77
N ASN A 123 6.35 -22.37 -9.30
CA ASN A 123 6.11 -23.64 -8.61
C ASN A 123 6.30 -24.87 -9.52
N THR A 124 6.09 -24.71 -10.83
CA THR A 124 6.33 -25.77 -11.83
C THR A 124 7.68 -25.67 -12.54
N ARG A 125 8.53 -24.75 -12.12
CA ARG A 125 9.86 -24.50 -12.72
C ARG A 125 9.83 -24.16 -14.21
N ARG A 126 8.72 -23.63 -14.72
CA ARG A 126 8.62 -23.06 -16.07
C ARG A 126 9.33 -21.71 -16.18
N MET A 127 9.58 -21.08 -15.02
CA MET A 127 10.39 -19.88 -14.88
C MET A 127 11.43 -20.12 -13.79
N THR A 128 12.68 -19.77 -14.06
CA THR A 128 13.82 -19.90 -13.14
C THR A 128 14.52 -18.58 -12.89
N GLU A 129 14.30 -17.61 -13.80
CA GLU A 129 14.85 -16.26 -13.69
C GLU A 129 13.74 -15.25 -13.97
N PHE A 130 13.73 -14.15 -13.25
CA PHE A 130 12.77 -13.07 -13.47
C PHE A 130 13.23 -12.25 -14.70
N PRO A 131 12.32 -11.95 -15.66
CA PRO A 131 12.71 -11.16 -16.84
C PRO A 131 13.04 -9.72 -16.43
N ALA A 132 14.19 -9.23 -16.85
CA ALA A 132 14.60 -7.86 -16.63
C ALA A 132 15.05 -7.21 -17.97
N PRO A 133 14.79 -5.90 -18.17
CA PRO A 133 14.14 -4.98 -17.23
C PRO A 133 12.63 -5.21 -17.12
N TYR A 134 12.09 -5.06 -15.91
CA TYR A 134 10.66 -5.23 -15.63
C TYR A 134 10.07 -3.95 -15.04
N TYR A 135 9.16 -3.30 -15.74
CA TYR A 135 8.60 -1.98 -15.42
C TYR A 135 9.65 -0.94 -15.00
N GLY A 136 10.89 -1.06 -15.52
CA GLY A 136 12.00 -0.18 -15.23
C GLY A 136 12.96 -0.69 -14.16
N PHE A 137 12.67 -1.79 -13.46
CA PHE A 137 13.64 -2.46 -12.60
C PHE A 137 14.66 -3.23 -13.44
N GLN A 138 15.94 -2.94 -13.24
CA GLN A 138 17.05 -3.61 -13.93
C GLN A 138 17.33 -4.98 -13.32
N THR A 139 17.06 -5.17 -12.04
CA THR A 139 17.19 -6.44 -11.30
C THR A 139 16.00 -6.68 -10.39
N VAL A 140 15.58 -7.94 -10.25
CA VAL A 140 14.42 -8.34 -9.46
C VAL A 140 14.70 -9.65 -8.72
N ASP A 141 14.70 -9.60 -7.40
CA ASP A 141 14.65 -10.78 -6.53
C ASP A 141 13.18 -10.98 -6.08
N PHE A 142 12.45 -11.75 -6.88
CA PHE A 142 11.00 -11.87 -6.76
C PHE A 142 10.55 -12.77 -5.62
N VAL A 143 9.57 -12.29 -4.86
CA VAL A 143 8.75 -13.07 -3.93
C VAL A 143 7.29 -12.76 -4.23
N GLY A 144 6.56 -13.74 -4.75
CA GLY A 144 5.12 -13.63 -5.03
C GLY A 144 4.30 -14.46 -4.05
N GLY A 145 3.08 -14.02 -3.80
CA GLY A 145 2.20 -14.67 -2.82
C GLY A 145 2.24 -14.01 -1.44
N HIS A 146 1.61 -14.67 -0.48
CA HIS A 146 1.55 -14.26 0.91
C HIS A 146 1.66 -15.49 1.80
N SER A 147 2.41 -15.41 2.88
CA SER A 147 2.47 -16.45 3.92
C SER A 147 2.55 -17.87 3.34
N SER A 148 1.54 -18.71 3.53
CA SER A 148 1.49 -20.09 3.01
C SER A 148 1.38 -20.19 1.49
N PHE A 149 1.11 -19.11 0.78
CA PHE A 149 0.98 -19.06 -0.68
C PHE A 149 2.20 -18.47 -1.38
N ILE A 150 3.33 -18.34 -0.70
CA ILE A 150 4.59 -17.85 -1.29
C ILE A 150 5.05 -18.77 -2.42
N SER A 151 5.44 -18.18 -3.54
CA SER A 151 5.95 -18.91 -4.71
C SER A 151 7.31 -19.56 -4.44
N ASP A 152 7.55 -20.72 -5.06
CA ASP A 152 8.83 -21.43 -4.99
C ASP A 152 9.98 -20.53 -5.50
N GLY A 153 10.17 -20.34 -6.76
CA GLY A 153 11.09 -19.40 -7.39
C GLY A 153 12.46 -19.21 -6.73
N PRO A 154 13.06 -18.01 -6.85
CA PRO A 154 14.36 -17.69 -6.26
C PRO A 154 14.40 -17.86 -4.73
N TYR A 155 13.32 -17.51 -4.06
CA TYR A 155 13.21 -17.71 -2.61
C TYR A 155 13.26 -19.19 -2.22
N GLY A 156 12.52 -20.05 -2.94
CA GLY A 156 12.55 -21.48 -2.67
C GLY A 156 13.92 -22.12 -2.92
N ASP A 157 14.66 -21.66 -3.93
CA ASP A 157 16.02 -22.09 -4.15
C ASP A 157 16.95 -21.67 -3.03
N TRP A 158 16.77 -20.44 -2.53
CA TRP A 158 17.54 -19.92 -1.39
C TRP A 158 17.26 -20.73 -0.11
N VAL A 159 16.00 -21.10 0.18
CA VAL A 159 15.62 -21.94 1.34
C VAL A 159 16.28 -23.31 1.24
N ARG A 160 16.17 -23.98 0.08
CA ARG A 160 16.76 -25.32 -0.12
C ARG A 160 18.28 -25.33 -0.03
N ALA A 161 18.94 -24.28 -0.53
CA ALA A 161 20.39 -24.13 -0.42
C ALA A 161 20.88 -24.08 1.03
N GLN A 162 20.01 -23.69 1.96
CA GLN A 162 20.28 -23.65 3.40
C GLN A 162 19.72 -24.88 4.16
N GLY A 163 19.25 -25.90 3.44
CA GLY A 163 18.72 -27.13 4.02
C GLY A 163 17.29 -27.01 4.55
N GLY A 164 16.58 -25.95 4.22
CA GLY A 164 15.18 -25.74 4.57
C GLY A 164 14.20 -26.40 3.61
N ASP A 165 12.92 -26.39 3.98
CA ASP A 165 11.80 -26.88 3.18
C ASP A 165 10.68 -25.85 3.13
N LEU A 166 10.21 -25.52 1.93
CA LEU A 166 9.08 -24.60 1.73
C LEU A 166 7.77 -25.10 2.35
N ALA A 167 7.61 -26.41 2.54
CA ALA A 167 6.45 -26.96 3.24
C ALA A 167 6.25 -26.35 4.64
N TRP A 168 7.33 -25.91 5.28
CA TRP A 168 7.28 -25.28 6.60
C TRP A 168 6.45 -23.97 6.63
N LEU A 169 6.24 -23.32 5.50
CA LEU A 169 5.36 -22.15 5.39
C LEU A 169 3.88 -22.51 5.67
N CYS A 170 3.48 -23.73 5.30
CA CYS A 170 2.10 -24.22 5.46
C CYS A 170 1.91 -25.07 6.71
N GLU A 171 2.99 -25.45 7.40
CA GLU A 171 2.94 -26.30 8.57
C GLU A 171 2.81 -25.47 9.85
N PRO A 172 1.74 -25.62 10.61
CA PRO A 172 1.60 -24.95 11.91
C PRO A 172 2.50 -25.64 12.95
N LEU A 173 3.07 -24.84 13.88
CA LEU A 173 3.85 -25.33 15.02
C LEU A 173 2.98 -26.09 16.03
N GLU A 174 1.70 -25.73 16.14
CA GLU A 174 0.69 -26.33 17.02
C GLU A 174 -0.67 -26.33 16.31
N PRO A 175 -1.63 -27.16 16.71
CA PRO A 175 -2.95 -27.17 16.13
C PRO A 175 -3.59 -25.78 16.15
N PRO A 176 -4.14 -25.30 15.01
CA PRO A 176 -4.83 -24.00 14.97
C PRO A 176 -6.03 -23.95 15.90
N THR A 177 -6.29 -22.80 16.50
CA THR A 177 -7.40 -22.57 17.43
C THR A 177 -8.77 -22.53 16.76
N GLY A 178 -8.80 -22.27 15.45
CA GLY A 178 -9.99 -22.01 14.65
C GLY A 178 -10.18 -20.54 14.29
N ALA A 179 -9.29 -19.66 14.73
CA ALA A 179 -9.27 -18.28 14.24
C ALA A 179 -9.06 -18.28 12.71
N PRO A 180 -9.90 -17.58 11.93
CA PRO A 180 -9.81 -17.60 10.49
C PRO A 180 -8.43 -17.18 9.98
N THR A 181 -7.84 -17.97 9.10
CA THR A 181 -6.55 -17.64 8.44
C THR A 181 -5.42 -17.26 9.41
N CYS A 182 -5.39 -17.83 10.63
CA CYS A 182 -4.41 -17.54 11.66
C CYS A 182 -3.74 -18.84 12.16
N TYR A 183 -2.41 -18.86 12.19
CA TYR A 183 -1.64 -19.98 12.75
C TYR A 183 -0.21 -19.53 13.06
N LYS A 184 0.51 -20.31 13.93
CA LYS A 184 1.93 -20.10 14.18
C LYS A 184 2.74 -20.88 13.16
N MET A 185 3.52 -20.19 12.33
CA MET A 185 4.27 -20.79 11.22
C MET A 185 5.48 -21.58 11.70
N ARG A 186 5.74 -22.76 11.08
CA ARG A 186 6.91 -23.57 11.37
C ARG A 186 8.20 -23.05 10.72
N MET A 187 8.13 -22.26 9.65
CA MET A 187 9.31 -21.68 9.01
C MET A 187 10.10 -20.86 10.02
N PRO A 188 11.40 -21.15 10.25
CA PRO A 188 12.20 -20.34 11.16
C PRO A 188 12.47 -18.96 10.57
N GLU A 189 12.69 -17.95 11.43
CA GLU A 189 12.89 -16.55 10.99
C GLU A 189 14.07 -16.41 10.03
N GLU A 190 15.13 -17.18 10.23
CA GLU A 190 16.34 -17.12 9.39
C GLU A 190 16.11 -17.58 7.95
N LEU A 191 15.07 -18.37 7.72
CA LEU A 191 14.67 -18.87 6.40
C LEU A 191 13.38 -18.23 5.88
N HIS A 192 12.80 -17.30 6.64
CA HIS A 192 11.56 -16.64 6.27
C HIS A 192 11.75 -15.73 5.03
N TYR A 193 10.72 -15.56 4.22
CA TYR A 193 10.79 -14.72 3.02
C TYR A 193 11.11 -13.25 3.32
N ASN A 194 10.73 -12.71 4.49
CA ASN A 194 11.11 -11.37 4.90
C ASN A 194 12.64 -11.24 5.05
N ARG A 195 13.30 -12.28 5.57
CA ARG A 195 14.77 -12.36 5.64
C ARG A 195 15.40 -12.33 4.24
N PHE A 196 14.88 -13.13 3.32
CA PHE A 196 15.36 -13.16 1.92
C PHE A 196 15.23 -11.79 1.26
N ILE A 197 14.09 -11.09 1.45
CA ILE A 197 13.82 -9.76 0.91
C ILE A 197 14.81 -8.74 1.49
N ALA A 198 14.99 -8.73 2.80
CA ALA A 198 15.94 -7.83 3.45
C ALA A 198 17.38 -8.08 2.99
N ASP A 199 17.81 -9.36 2.90
CA ASP A 199 19.13 -9.73 2.40
C ASP A 199 19.35 -9.29 0.95
N SER A 200 18.31 -9.35 0.11
CA SER A 200 18.35 -8.85 -1.26
C SER A 200 18.56 -7.33 -1.30
N ALA A 201 17.79 -6.59 -0.51
CA ALA A 201 17.96 -5.13 -0.42
C ALA A 201 19.35 -4.74 0.12
N ILE A 202 19.87 -5.47 1.12
CA ILE A 202 21.21 -5.25 1.68
C ILE A 202 22.28 -5.47 0.60
N ARG A 203 22.21 -6.56 -0.17
CA ARG A 203 23.15 -6.80 -1.27
C ARG A 203 23.14 -5.68 -2.30
N ALA A 204 21.93 -5.13 -2.61
CA ALA A 204 21.80 -4.04 -3.56
C ALA A 204 22.40 -2.71 -3.02
N ILE A 205 22.31 -2.46 -1.70
CA ILE A 205 22.94 -1.33 -1.02
C ILE A 205 24.48 -1.47 -1.04
N GLU A 206 24.98 -2.66 -0.74
CA GLU A 206 26.42 -2.96 -0.60
C GLU A 206 27.12 -3.19 -1.95
N THR A 207 26.40 -3.06 -3.08
CA THR A 207 27.01 -3.12 -4.41
C THR A 207 27.98 -1.97 -4.61
N ASP A 208 29.23 -2.29 -4.95
CA ASP A 208 30.29 -1.32 -5.23
C ASP A 208 30.08 -0.64 -6.60
N ASP A 209 29.29 0.42 -6.61
CA ASP A 209 28.95 1.20 -7.80
C ASP A 209 28.64 2.66 -7.38
N ASP A 210 29.21 3.63 -8.08
CA ASP A 210 29.06 5.07 -7.79
C ASP A 210 27.68 5.63 -8.20
N ALA A 211 26.89 4.91 -9.00
CA ALA A 211 25.56 5.35 -9.42
C ALA A 211 24.58 5.32 -8.25
N PRO A 212 23.71 6.33 -8.11
CA PRO A 212 22.66 6.29 -7.09
C PRO A 212 21.73 5.10 -7.32
N PHE A 213 21.21 4.53 -6.24
CA PHE A 213 20.25 3.43 -6.33
C PHE A 213 18.81 3.86 -6.09
N PHE A 214 17.88 3.13 -6.68
CA PHE A 214 16.48 3.04 -6.31
C PHE A 214 16.17 1.59 -5.94
N ILE A 215 15.85 1.35 -4.67
CA ILE A 215 15.51 0.03 -4.16
C ILE A 215 14.06 0.03 -3.69
N TRP A 216 13.26 -0.90 -4.24
CA TRP A 216 11.93 -1.25 -3.80
C TRP A 216 12.01 -2.50 -2.94
N CYS A 217 12.00 -2.35 -1.60
CA CYS A 217 12.05 -3.43 -0.62
C CYS A 217 10.61 -3.69 -0.15
N SER A 218 9.98 -4.75 -0.66
CA SER A 218 8.55 -4.97 -0.52
C SER A 218 8.23 -6.29 0.17
N PHE A 219 7.75 -6.19 1.41
CA PHE A 219 7.36 -7.32 2.24
C PHE A 219 5.90 -7.71 1.96
N PRO A 220 5.59 -9.02 1.75
CA PRO A 220 4.21 -9.50 1.69
C PRO A 220 3.47 -9.41 3.02
N ASP A 221 4.20 -9.41 4.15
CA ASP A 221 3.63 -9.24 5.48
C ASP A 221 3.26 -7.76 5.74
N PRO A 222 2.25 -7.53 6.60
CA PRO A 222 1.47 -8.47 7.41
C PRO A 222 0.20 -9.04 6.76
N HIS A 223 0.12 -9.12 5.41
CA HIS A 223 -1.05 -9.67 4.70
C HIS A 223 -1.37 -11.09 5.17
N ALA A 224 -2.66 -11.35 5.37
CA ALA A 224 -3.15 -12.68 5.72
C ALA A 224 -2.81 -13.76 4.64
N PRO A 225 -2.65 -15.04 5.01
CA PRO A 225 -2.83 -15.65 6.34
C PRO A 225 -1.91 -15.08 7.40
N VAL A 226 -2.45 -14.82 8.59
CA VAL A 226 -1.69 -14.31 9.74
C VAL A 226 -0.86 -15.45 10.31
N ALA A 227 0.43 -15.47 9.99
CA ALA A 227 1.29 -16.61 10.27
C ALA A 227 2.71 -16.20 10.68
N PRO A 228 2.87 -15.52 11.82
CA PRO A 228 4.19 -15.13 12.28
C PRO A 228 5.06 -16.35 12.63
N PRO A 229 6.37 -16.33 12.30
CA PRO A 229 7.33 -17.34 12.75
C PRO A 229 7.71 -17.14 14.22
N LYS A 230 8.40 -18.12 14.83
CA LYS A 230 9.07 -17.89 16.11
C LYS A 230 10.25 -16.93 15.93
N PRO A 231 10.53 -16.05 16.95
CA PRO A 231 9.82 -15.91 18.23
C PRO A 231 8.55 -15.03 18.16
N TYR A 232 8.26 -14.41 17.02
CA TYR A 232 7.26 -13.37 16.85
C TYR A 232 5.83 -13.86 17.11
N CYS A 233 5.53 -15.13 16.86
CA CYS A 233 4.21 -15.73 17.13
C CYS A 233 3.88 -15.85 18.63
N ASP A 234 4.85 -15.66 19.51
CA ASP A 234 4.69 -15.75 20.97
C ASP A 234 4.93 -14.39 21.68
N LEU A 235 5.09 -13.28 20.90
CA LEU A 235 5.42 -11.97 21.48
C LEU A 235 4.24 -11.26 22.14
N TYR A 236 3.02 -11.53 21.68
CA TYR A 236 1.82 -10.86 22.11
C TYR A 236 0.81 -11.88 22.63
N ASP A 237 0.32 -11.65 23.87
CA ASP A 237 -0.77 -12.44 24.42
C ASP A 237 -2.09 -11.97 23.81
N PRO A 238 -2.89 -12.85 23.19
CA PRO A 238 -4.19 -12.46 22.65
C PRO A 238 -5.11 -11.79 23.69
N SER A 239 -5.00 -12.14 24.97
CA SER A 239 -5.81 -11.55 26.04
C SER A 239 -5.53 -10.06 26.29
N ASP A 240 -4.36 -9.56 25.86
CA ASP A 240 -3.97 -8.15 25.97
C ASP A 240 -4.43 -7.32 24.76
N MET A 241 -4.97 -7.95 23.72
CA MET A 241 -5.36 -7.25 22.49
C MET A 241 -6.72 -6.57 22.66
N PRO A 242 -6.88 -5.33 22.16
CA PRO A 242 -8.16 -4.65 22.12
C PRO A 242 -9.11 -5.38 21.17
N LEU A 243 -10.39 -5.29 21.43
CA LEU A 243 -11.39 -5.71 20.46
C LEU A 243 -11.54 -4.66 19.34
N PRO A 244 -11.87 -5.10 18.12
CA PRO A 244 -12.15 -4.19 17.01
C PRO A 244 -13.31 -3.24 17.30
N ALA A 245 -13.29 -2.07 16.66
CA ALA A 245 -14.32 -1.07 16.80
C ALA A 245 -15.66 -1.54 16.23
N ARG A 246 -16.68 -1.60 17.08
CA ARG A 246 -18.05 -2.01 16.73
C ARG A 246 -19.09 -1.31 17.58
N ARG A 247 -20.25 -1.06 17.00
CA ARG A 247 -21.41 -0.52 17.69
C ARG A 247 -22.64 -1.43 17.50
N ALA A 248 -23.35 -1.71 18.57
CA ALA A 248 -24.63 -2.42 18.47
C ALA A 248 -25.62 -1.65 17.57
N GLY A 249 -26.15 -2.31 16.55
CA GLY A 249 -27.11 -1.75 15.60
C GLY A 249 -26.52 -0.84 14.52
N GLU A 250 -25.20 -0.79 14.33
CA GLU A 250 -24.57 0.02 13.27
C GLU A 250 -25.03 -0.34 11.85
N LEU A 251 -25.39 -1.62 11.61
CA LEU A 251 -25.87 -2.08 10.33
C LEU A 251 -27.16 -1.39 9.84
N VAL A 252 -27.93 -0.79 10.75
CA VAL A 252 -29.15 -0.05 10.38
C VAL A 252 -28.80 1.22 9.59
N ASP A 253 -27.64 1.78 9.86
CA ASP A 253 -27.18 3.02 9.23
C ASP A 253 -26.24 2.76 8.05
N LEU A 254 -25.75 1.53 7.86
CA LEU A 254 -24.85 1.14 6.78
C LEU A 254 -25.60 0.64 5.54
N PRO A 255 -25.00 0.68 4.34
CA PRO A 255 -25.53 0.00 3.16
C PRO A 255 -25.86 -1.47 3.43
N ALA A 256 -27.00 -1.94 2.93
CA ALA A 256 -27.54 -3.28 3.25
C ALA A 256 -26.59 -4.44 2.91
N VAL A 257 -25.61 -4.22 2.04
CA VAL A 257 -24.60 -5.23 1.67
C VAL A 257 -23.77 -5.67 2.87
N TYR A 258 -23.50 -4.81 3.83
CA TYR A 258 -22.74 -5.17 5.04
C TYR A 258 -23.49 -6.18 5.91
N GLY A 259 -24.80 -5.99 6.10
CA GLY A 259 -25.63 -6.98 6.78
C GLY A 259 -25.57 -8.36 6.12
N ARG A 260 -25.66 -8.41 4.78
CA ARG A 260 -25.58 -9.66 4.02
C ARG A 260 -24.23 -10.38 4.15
N ILE A 261 -23.14 -9.61 4.30
CA ILE A 261 -21.80 -10.18 4.56
C ILE A 261 -21.76 -10.81 5.97
N LEU A 262 -22.23 -10.07 6.97
CA LEU A 262 -22.21 -10.55 8.37
C LEU A 262 -23.21 -11.67 8.64
N ASP A 263 -24.26 -11.80 7.82
CA ASP A 263 -25.21 -12.91 7.84
C ASP A 263 -24.73 -14.14 7.05
N GLY A 264 -23.56 -14.05 6.40
CA GLY A 264 -22.97 -15.14 5.61
C GLY A 264 -23.63 -15.37 4.26
N GLU A 265 -24.39 -14.41 3.74
CA GLU A 265 -24.97 -14.49 2.39
C GLU A 265 -23.94 -14.13 1.30
N LEU A 266 -22.96 -13.32 1.65
CA LEU A 266 -21.92 -12.84 0.76
C LEU A 266 -20.54 -13.05 1.39
N HIS A 267 -19.60 -13.49 0.58
CA HIS A 267 -18.24 -13.82 1.00
C HIS A 267 -17.21 -13.01 0.19
N PRO A 268 -16.95 -11.73 0.54
CA PRO A 268 -15.92 -10.94 -0.13
C PRO A 268 -14.57 -11.66 -0.05
N ASN A 269 -13.86 -11.73 -1.19
CA ASN A 269 -12.62 -12.49 -1.32
C ASN A 269 -12.72 -13.98 -0.91
N GLY A 270 -13.92 -14.55 -0.92
CA GLY A 270 -14.16 -15.94 -0.52
C GLY A 270 -14.13 -16.17 0.99
N LEU A 271 -14.15 -15.11 1.81
CA LEU A 271 -14.11 -15.21 3.26
C LEU A 271 -15.50 -15.21 3.88
N ASP A 272 -15.68 -16.11 4.83
CA ASP A 272 -16.83 -16.13 5.72
C ASP A 272 -16.52 -15.28 6.97
N ASN A 273 -17.28 -14.22 7.16
CA ASN A 273 -17.16 -13.32 8.32
C ASN A 273 -18.05 -13.78 9.50
N THR A 274 -18.74 -14.91 9.37
CA THR A 274 -19.65 -15.40 10.42
C THR A 274 -18.90 -16.18 11.50
N GLY A 275 -19.45 -16.21 12.70
CA GLY A 275 -18.95 -17.06 13.79
C GLY A 275 -17.58 -16.72 14.34
N ILE A 276 -17.01 -15.57 13.98
CA ILE A 276 -15.72 -15.11 14.51
C ILE A 276 -15.96 -14.59 15.93
N THR A 277 -15.32 -15.22 16.92
CA THR A 277 -15.45 -14.84 18.33
C THR A 277 -14.51 -13.71 18.72
N ASP A 278 -14.73 -13.08 19.87
CA ASP A 278 -13.82 -12.08 20.42
C ASP A 278 -12.41 -12.63 20.64
N ASP A 279 -12.28 -13.89 21.04
CA ASP A 279 -10.97 -14.54 21.22
C ASP A 279 -10.27 -14.75 19.86
N HIS A 280 -11.01 -15.10 18.81
CA HIS A 280 -10.46 -15.17 17.45
C HIS A 280 -9.95 -13.81 16.98
N TRP A 281 -10.70 -12.71 17.22
CA TRP A 281 -10.25 -11.37 16.88
C TRP A 281 -8.95 -10.99 17.58
N ARG A 282 -8.87 -11.26 18.88
CA ARG A 282 -7.66 -11.00 19.65
C ARG A 282 -6.46 -11.79 19.13
N GLU A 283 -6.68 -13.04 18.77
CA GLU A 283 -5.62 -13.89 18.20
C GLU A 283 -5.13 -13.38 16.84
N ILE A 284 -6.04 -12.99 15.96
CA ILE A 284 -5.68 -12.39 14.66
C ILE A 284 -4.86 -11.11 14.86
N ILE A 285 -5.28 -10.23 15.77
CA ILE A 285 -4.56 -8.98 16.07
C ILE A 285 -3.17 -9.27 16.65
N ALA A 286 -3.08 -10.19 17.63
CA ALA A 286 -1.80 -10.57 18.24
C ALA A 286 -0.83 -11.16 17.22
N GLY A 287 -1.31 -12.05 16.35
CA GLY A 287 -0.53 -12.63 15.26
C GLY A 287 -0.06 -11.58 14.25
N THR A 288 -0.95 -10.66 13.86
CA THR A 288 -0.60 -9.55 12.96
C THR A 288 0.46 -8.64 13.57
N TYR A 289 0.36 -8.33 14.86
CA TYR A 289 1.40 -7.56 15.56
C TYR A 289 2.75 -8.31 15.58
N GLY A 290 2.70 -9.65 15.69
CA GLY A 290 3.90 -10.50 15.54
C GLY A 290 4.54 -10.36 14.16
N MET A 291 3.74 -10.41 13.07
CA MET A 291 4.23 -10.21 11.70
C MET A 291 4.81 -8.79 11.50
N ILE A 292 4.13 -7.76 12.00
CA ILE A 292 4.60 -6.37 11.91
C ILE A 292 5.95 -6.20 12.64
N THR A 293 6.09 -6.78 13.85
CA THR A 293 7.35 -6.71 14.60
C THR A 293 8.47 -7.46 13.88
N HIS A 294 8.18 -8.57 13.19
CA HIS A 294 9.14 -9.26 12.36
C HIS A 294 9.60 -8.41 11.17
N VAL A 295 8.67 -7.79 10.46
CA VAL A 295 9.00 -6.85 9.35
C VAL A 295 9.83 -5.68 9.87
N ASP A 296 9.48 -5.11 11.02
CA ASP A 296 10.25 -4.03 11.64
C ASP A 296 11.70 -4.44 11.95
N ALA A 297 11.90 -5.68 12.42
CA ALA A 297 13.24 -6.21 12.66
C ALA A 297 14.05 -6.33 11.35
N GLU A 298 13.44 -6.77 10.25
CA GLU A 298 14.11 -6.86 8.95
C GLU A 298 14.38 -5.48 8.34
N ILE A 299 13.48 -4.51 8.52
CA ILE A 299 13.72 -3.08 8.20
C ILE A 299 14.94 -2.57 8.97
N GLY A 300 15.05 -2.91 10.26
CA GLY A 300 16.20 -2.57 11.08
C GLY A 300 17.52 -3.02 10.48
N ARG A 301 17.59 -4.26 10.00
CA ARG A 301 18.78 -4.82 9.35
C ARG A 301 19.17 -4.02 8.08
N VAL A 302 18.19 -3.65 7.27
CA VAL A 302 18.43 -2.85 6.05
C VAL A 302 18.90 -1.43 6.40
N LEU A 303 18.29 -0.78 7.39
CA LEU A 303 18.74 0.53 7.89
C LEU A 303 20.17 0.47 8.45
N ASP A 304 20.52 -0.59 9.15
CA ASP A 304 21.87 -0.80 9.66
C ASP A 304 22.90 -1.02 8.53
N ALA A 305 22.50 -1.64 7.41
CA ALA A 305 23.35 -1.75 6.23
C ALA A 305 23.62 -0.38 5.59
N LEU A 306 22.62 0.49 5.48
CA LEU A 306 22.78 1.87 5.03
C LEU A 306 23.74 2.66 5.93
N GLU A 307 23.61 2.47 7.25
CA GLU A 307 24.48 3.16 8.21
C GLU A 307 25.93 2.67 8.10
N ARG A 308 26.14 1.34 8.06
CA ARG A 308 27.48 0.74 7.92
C ARG A 308 28.17 1.14 6.61
N SER A 309 27.41 1.27 5.52
CA SER A 309 27.95 1.71 4.23
C SER A 309 28.15 3.23 4.12
N GLY A 310 27.74 3.99 5.16
CA GLY A 310 27.84 5.46 5.17
C GLY A 310 26.84 6.16 4.25
N GLN A 311 25.83 5.45 3.73
CA GLN A 311 24.88 5.98 2.74
C GLN A 311 23.57 6.49 3.37
N LEU A 312 23.37 6.30 4.67
CA LEU A 312 22.11 6.62 5.36
C LEU A 312 21.73 8.11 5.22
N GLU A 313 22.71 9.03 5.35
CA GLU A 313 22.48 10.48 5.26
C GLU A 313 22.28 10.98 3.82
N GLU A 314 22.53 10.16 2.82
CA GLU A 314 22.38 10.48 1.40
C GLU A 314 21.21 9.73 0.76
N THR A 315 20.39 9.03 1.57
CA THR A 315 19.27 8.20 1.10
C THR A 315 17.94 8.80 1.50
N ILE A 316 17.03 8.95 0.54
CA ILE A 316 15.60 9.16 0.79
C ILE A 316 15.01 7.81 1.18
N ILE A 317 14.38 7.74 2.34
CA ILE A 317 13.74 6.51 2.85
C ILE A 317 12.25 6.76 3.00
N VAL A 318 11.45 5.91 2.39
CA VAL A 318 9.99 5.92 2.52
C VAL A 318 9.54 4.60 3.15
N PHE A 319 8.66 4.67 4.16
CA PHE A 319 7.90 3.54 4.64
C PHE A 319 6.43 3.77 4.30
N ILE A 320 5.81 2.81 3.60
CA ILE A 320 4.44 2.92 3.09
C ILE A 320 3.80 1.53 3.01
N ALA A 321 2.46 1.45 3.14
CA ALA A 321 1.69 0.26 2.79
C ALA A 321 0.95 0.45 1.45
N ASP A 322 0.59 -0.66 0.81
CA ASP A 322 -0.27 -0.59 -0.37
C ASP A 322 -1.75 -0.36 0.00
N HIS A 323 -2.25 -0.92 1.07
CA HIS A 323 -3.55 -0.65 1.69
C HIS A 323 -3.54 -1.15 3.14
N GLY A 324 -4.63 -0.88 3.86
CA GLY A 324 -4.85 -1.40 5.19
C GLY A 324 -5.72 -2.66 5.22
N ASP A 325 -6.30 -2.94 6.40
CA ASP A 325 -7.13 -4.10 6.71
C ASP A 325 -8.26 -3.69 7.67
N MET A 326 -9.42 -4.30 7.56
CA MET A 326 -10.51 -4.11 8.52
C MET A 326 -10.17 -4.63 9.91
N MET A 327 -9.41 -5.71 10.01
CA MET A 327 -8.97 -6.32 11.29
C MET A 327 -10.09 -6.54 12.31
N GLY A 328 -11.33 -6.73 11.82
CA GLY A 328 -12.52 -6.93 12.63
C GLY A 328 -13.34 -5.68 12.91
N ASP A 329 -12.88 -4.49 12.56
CA ASP A 329 -13.72 -3.30 12.62
C ASP A 329 -15.00 -3.55 11.81
N HIS A 330 -16.15 -3.13 12.36
CA HIS A 330 -17.49 -3.42 11.81
C HIS A 330 -17.81 -4.92 11.64
N GLY A 331 -17.00 -5.83 12.22
CA GLY A 331 -17.14 -7.29 12.05
C GLY A 331 -16.55 -7.82 10.77
N LEU A 332 -15.77 -7.04 10.03
CA LEU A 332 -15.24 -7.37 8.72
C LEU A 332 -13.77 -7.80 8.78
N LEU A 333 -13.40 -8.73 7.88
CA LEU A 333 -12.02 -9.19 7.66
C LEU A 333 -11.46 -8.59 6.37
N TRP A 334 -10.14 -8.36 6.38
CA TRP A 334 -9.33 -8.00 5.24
C TRP A 334 -9.82 -6.72 4.55
N LYS A 335 -9.77 -6.70 3.23
CA LYS A 335 -10.24 -5.65 2.31
C LYS A 335 -11.21 -6.24 1.29
N ALA A 336 -12.03 -5.39 0.70
CA ALA A 336 -12.87 -5.68 -0.47
C ALA A 336 -13.29 -4.35 -1.11
N PHE A 337 -14.59 -4.19 -1.42
CA PHE A 337 -15.12 -2.89 -1.88
C PHE A 337 -15.20 -1.84 -0.77
N TYR A 338 -14.92 -2.20 0.50
CA TYR A 338 -14.98 -1.27 1.64
C TYR A 338 -13.92 -0.16 1.52
N THR A 339 -14.28 1.02 2.02
CA THR A 339 -13.38 2.17 2.10
C THR A 339 -13.38 2.79 3.49
N PHE A 340 -13.60 1.98 4.53
CA PHE A 340 -13.41 2.39 5.91
C PHE A 340 -11.95 2.73 6.21
N ARG A 341 -11.74 3.55 7.24
CA ARG A 341 -10.42 4.02 7.65
C ARG A 341 -9.41 2.89 7.76
N GLY A 342 -9.79 1.75 8.35
CA GLY A 342 -8.90 0.60 8.49
C GLY A 342 -8.27 0.13 7.16
N CYS A 343 -9.04 0.18 6.06
CA CYS A 343 -8.57 -0.21 4.73
C CYS A 343 -7.82 0.87 3.98
N ILE A 344 -8.18 2.16 4.18
CA ILE A 344 -7.70 3.23 3.29
C ILE A 344 -6.63 4.12 3.92
N ASN A 345 -6.58 4.24 5.26
CA ASN A 345 -5.55 5.01 5.96
C ASN A 345 -4.33 4.11 6.16
N ILE A 346 -3.24 4.46 5.51
CA ILE A 346 -2.00 3.68 5.45
C ILE A 346 -0.86 4.38 6.19
N PRO A 347 0.12 3.63 6.74
CA PRO A 347 1.34 4.21 7.24
C PRO A 347 2.07 4.96 6.12
N TYR A 348 2.61 6.13 6.43
CA TYR A 348 3.38 6.93 5.50
C TYR A 348 4.45 7.71 6.26
N ILE A 349 5.71 7.32 6.14
CA ILE A 349 6.87 8.00 6.75
C ILE A 349 7.86 8.32 5.64
N VAL A 350 8.36 9.56 5.63
CA VAL A 350 9.40 9.99 4.68
C VAL A 350 10.55 10.64 5.42
N ALA A 351 11.73 10.06 5.30
CA ALA A 351 12.99 10.65 5.72
C ALA A 351 13.81 11.03 4.48
N ALA A 352 14.28 12.24 4.38
CA ALA A 352 15.05 12.70 3.23
C ALA A 352 16.30 13.48 3.66
N PRO A 353 17.41 13.43 2.88
CA PRO A 353 18.63 14.15 3.17
C PRO A 353 18.37 15.64 3.42
N ARG A 354 18.93 16.16 4.52
CA ARG A 354 18.86 17.58 4.88
C ARG A 354 17.46 18.10 5.23
N MET A 355 16.45 17.22 5.34
CA MET A 355 15.13 17.58 5.84
C MET A 355 15.08 17.42 7.36
N PRO A 356 14.27 18.22 8.08
CA PRO A 356 14.07 18.07 9.51
C PRO A 356 13.46 16.69 9.84
N GLY A 357 13.98 16.02 10.88
CA GLY A 357 13.43 14.79 11.42
C GLY A 357 12.47 15.01 12.60
N GLY A 358 11.83 13.92 13.03
CA GLY A 358 10.95 13.90 14.20
C GLY A 358 9.66 14.70 14.06
N ARG A 359 9.17 14.89 12.84
CA ARG A 359 7.97 15.67 12.56
C ARG A 359 6.74 14.75 12.42
N VAL A 360 5.61 15.24 12.89
CA VAL A 360 4.30 14.65 12.63
C VAL A 360 3.48 15.64 11.83
N SER A 361 2.88 15.20 10.72
CA SER A 361 2.07 16.02 9.85
C SER A 361 0.66 15.43 9.71
N GLU A 362 -0.35 16.29 9.85
CA GLU A 362 -1.76 15.95 9.58
C GLU A 362 -2.19 16.33 8.16
N ALA A 363 -1.26 16.75 7.31
CA ALA A 363 -1.56 17.01 5.91
C ALA A 363 -2.07 15.74 5.22
N LEU A 364 -3.09 15.89 4.38
CA LEU A 364 -3.52 14.82 3.50
C LEU A 364 -2.43 14.51 2.49
N ILE A 365 -1.99 13.25 2.45
CA ILE A 365 -1.04 12.71 1.48
C ILE A 365 -1.58 11.37 0.95
N ALA A 366 -1.31 11.06 -0.31
CA ALA A 366 -1.78 9.83 -0.93
C ALA A 366 -0.70 9.14 -1.75
N GLN A 367 -0.94 7.91 -2.16
CA GLN A 367 0.00 7.12 -2.97
C GLN A 367 0.35 7.77 -4.30
N ILE A 368 -0.60 8.50 -4.92
CA ILE A 368 -0.33 9.27 -6.15
C ILE A 368 0.77 10.32 -5.99
N ASP A 369 1.07 10.74 -4.76
CA ASP A 369 2.09 11.75 -4.45
C ASP A 369 3.50 11.18 -4.44
N LEU A 370 3.63 9.84 -4.34
CA LEU A 370 4.92 9.18 -4.21
C LEU A 370 5.84 9.48 -5.41
N LEU A 371 5.33 9.30 -6.63
CA LEU A 371 6.12 9.56 -7.84
C LEU A 371 6.52 11.04 -7.96
N PRO A 372 5.60 12.03 -7.96
CA PRO A 372 5.99 13.44 -8.08
C PRO A 372 6.84 13.92 -6.91
N GLY A 373 6.59 13.44 -5.69
CA GLY A 373 7.37 13.83 -4.52
C GLY A 373 8.81 13.34 -4.59
N LEU A 374 9.03 12.08 -4.93
CA LEU A 374 10.38 11.52 -5.07
C LEU A 374 11.15 12.15 -6.22
N LEU A 375 10.51 12.34 -7.39
CA LEU A 375 11.17 12.96 -8.52
C LEU A 375 11.58 14.42 -8.22
N ASP A 376 10.74 15.18 -7.50
CA ASP A 376 11.10 16.54 -7.07
C ASP A 376 12.27 16.55 -6.07
N LEU A 377 12.28 15.64 -5.09
CA LEU A 377 13.40 15.50 -4.15
C LEU A 377 14.71 15.16 -4.85
N CYS A 378 14.64 14.40 -5.95
CA CYS A 378 15.79 14.02 -6.77
C CYS A 378 16.17 15.05 -7.84
N GLY A 379 15.36 16.08 -8.06
CA GLY A 379 15.55 17.04 -9.15
C GLY A 379 15.35 16.41 -10.54
N VAL A 380 14.57 15.32 -10.63
CA VAL A 380 14.22 14.63 -11.88
C VAL A 380 12.87 15.15 -12.37
N PRO A 381 12.76 15.60 -13.63
CA PRO A 381 11.50 16.13 -14.14
C PRO A 381 10.43 15.05 -14.26
N LEU A 382 9.16 15.44 -14.04
CA LEU A 382 8.01 14.58 -14.29
C LEU A 382 7.95 14.16 -15.77
N PRO A 383 7.67 12.88 -16.08
CA PRO A 383 7.51 12.42 -17.45
C PRO A 383 6.37 13.16 -18.15
N GLY A 384 6.55 13.54 -19.41
CA GLY A 384 5.53 14.23 -20.21
C GLY A 384 5.40 15.74 -19.92
N ALA A 385 6.20 16.34 -19.02
CA ALA A 385 6.27 17.80 -18.87
C ALA A 385 6.63 18.49 -20.20
N GLU A 386 7.40 17.85 -21.04
CA GLU A 386 7.75 18.32 -22.40
C GLU A 386 6.51 18.42 -23.31
N TRP A 387 5.56 17.53 -23.17
CA TRP A 387 4.30 17.54 -23.90
C TRP A 387 3.40 18.71 -23.52
N MET A 388 3.40 19.09 -22.24
CA MET A 388 2.62 20.22 -21.74
C MET A 388 3.17 21.56 -22.22
N THR A 389 4.45 21.67 -22.46
CA THR A 389 5.08 22.89 -22.99
C THR A 389 4.93 23.03 -24.49
N GLN A 390 4.85 21.93 -25.23
CA GLN A 390 4.67 21.96 -26.70
C GLN A 390 3.19 22.13 -27.13
N ALA A 391 2.25 21.66 -26.31
CA ALA A 391 0.81 21.81 -26.59
C ALA A 391 0.26 23.22 -26.28
N THR A 392 1.06 24.13 -25.73
CA THR A 392 0.63 25.46 -25.28
C THR A 392 0.73 26.55 -26.34
N GLY A 393 0.37 26.28 -27.59
CA GLY A 393 0.05 27.32 -28.55
C GLY A 393 -1.24 28.10 -28.25
N PHE A 394 -1.96 27.75 -27.18
CA PHE A 394 -3.14 28.46 -26.70
C PHE A 394 -2.73 29.47 -25.62
N GLU A 395 -3.08 30.74 -25.80
CA GLU A 395 -2.99 31.74 -24.74
C GLU A 395 -3.68 31.23 -23.48
N ARG A 396 -2.95 31.25 -22.37
CA ARG A 396 -3.42 30.79 -21.06
C ARG A 396 -4.51 31.72 -20.52
N GLY A 397 -5.73 31.51 -20.95
CA GLY A 397 -6.88 32.02 -20.23
C GLY A 397 -7.48 30.88 -19.40
N ALA A 398 -7.29 30.92 -18.10
CA ALA A 398 -8.06 30.18 -17.05
C ALA A 398 -8.37 28.68 -17.28
N VAL A 399 -7.66 27.97 -18.12
CA VAL A 399 -7.77 26.51 -18.24
C VAL A 399 -6.75 25.89 -17.29
N MET A 400 -7.22 25.10 -16.34
CA MET A 400 -6.36 24.36 -15.41
C MET A 400 -5.34 23.52 -16.18
N PRO A 401 -4.08 23.44 -15.72
CA PRO A 401 -3.10 22.60 -16.37
C PRO A 401 -3.59 21.15 -16.34
N LEU A 402 -3.72 20.56 -17.51
CA LEU A 402 -3.99 19.14 -17.68
C LEU A 402 -2.75 18.38 -17.22
N SER A 403 -2.76 17.93 -15.97
CA SER A 403 -1.69 17.10 -15.43
C SER A 403 -2.06 15.63 -15.63
N LEU A 404 -1.17 14.87 -16.25
CA LEU A 404 -1.25 13.39 -16.24
C LEU A 404 -1.10 12.83 -14.82
N TYR A 405 -0.54 13.65 -13.92
CA TYR A 405 -0.26 13.30 -12.55
C TYR A 405 -1.09 14.18 -11.61
N PRO A 406 -2.17 13.64 -11.03
CA PRO A 406 -2.97 14.36 -10.04
C PRO A 406 -2.24 14.51 -8.70
N GLY A 407 -1.22 13.67 -8.44
CA GLY A 407 -0.36 13.75 -7.26
C GLY A 407 0.50 15.01 -7.24
N ARG A 408 0.93 15.40 -6.04
CA ARG A 408 1.70 16.62 -5.78
C ARG A 408 3.00 16.28 -5.05
N SER A 409 4.00 17.12 -5.22
CA SER A 409 5.23 16.99 -4.43
C SER A 409 4.95 17.28 -2.95
N PHE A 410 5.43 16.38 -2.09
CA PHE A 410 5.39 16.55 -0.63
C PHE A 410 6.65 17.24 -0.06
N ARG A 411 7.57 17.73 -0.90
CA ARG A 411 8.81 18.38 -0.46
C ARG A 411 8.52 19.52 0.51
N GLY A 412 7.55 20.39 0.19
CA GLY A 412 7.17 21.51 1.03
C GLY A 412 6.57 21.10 2.39
N LEU A 413 6.01 19.88 2.51
CA LEU A 413 5.60 19.33 3.80
C LEU A 413 6.79 18.89 4.64
N LEU A 414 7.84 18.34 4.01
CA LEU A 414 9.04 17.86 4.72
C LEU A 414 9.87 19.00 5.29
N ASP A 415 10.08 20.08 4.53
CA ASP A 415 10.87 21.24 4.95
C ASP A 415 10.04 22.29 5.74
N GLY A 416 8.72 22.13 5.78
CA GLY A 416 7.81 23.03 6.47
C GLY A 416 7.45 24.29 5.70
N ALA A 417 7.73 24.34 4.40
CA ALA A 417 7.37 25.47 3.54
C ALA A 417 5.86 25.51 3.24
N THR A 418 5.15 24.39 3.39
CA THR A 418 3.70 24.32 3.28
C THR A 418 3.12 23.39 4.34
N GLU A 419 1.87 23.66 4.74
CA GLU A 419 1.14 22.85 5.70
C GLU A 419 0.18 21.85 5.03
N ALA A 420 -0.15 22.04 3.75
CA ALA A 420 -1.06 21.19 3.00
C ALA A 420 -0.69 21.15 1.51
N ILE A 421 -0.93 19.98 0.89
CA ILE A 421 -0.81 19.79 -0.56
C ILE A 421 -2.16 19.38 -1.18
N HIS A 422 -3.08 18.83 -0.41
CA HIS A 422 -4.42 18.45 -0.84
C HIS A 422 -5.48 19.02 0.11
N GLU A 423 -6.59 19.47 -0.45
CA GLU A 423 -7.83 19.77 0.28
C GLU A 423 -8.66 18.50 0.49
N SER A 424 -8.56 17.56 -0.44
CA SER A 424 -9.20 16.24 -0.36
C SER A 424 -8.46 15.20 -1.20
N VAL A 425 -8.67 13.93 -0.87
CA VAL A 425 -8.10 12.76 -1.56
C VAL A 425 -9.23 11.91 -2.12
N VAL A 426 -9.06 11.42 -3.36
CA VAL A 426 -10.03 10.52 -4.02
C VAL A 426 -9.50 9.09 -3.98
N ILE A 427 -10.41 8.16 -3.66
CA ILE A 427 -10.17 6.72 -3.65
C ILE A 427 -11.16 6.06 -4.59
N GLU A 428 -10.67 5.19 -5.46
CA GLU A 428 -11.47 4.45 -6.44
C GLU A 428 -11.39 2.97 -6.13
N ASN A 429 -12.52 2.33 -5.91
CA ASN A 429 -12.58 0.90 -5.71
C ASN A 429 -13.65 0.27 -6.60
N ASP A 430 -13.21 -0.63 -7.48
CA ASP A 430 -14.09 -1.45 -8.31
C ASP A 430 -13.95 -2.91 -7.86
N ASP A 431 -15.03 -3.51 -7.42
CA ASP A 431 -15.09 -4.92 -7.05
C ASP A 431 -16.02 -5.67 -8.01
N PRO A 432 -15.48 -6.38 -9.00
CA PRO A 432 -16.29 -7.10 -9.97
C PRO A 432 -16.94 -8.35 -9.37
N THR A 433 -16.39 -8.92 -8.29
CA THR A 433 -16.91 -10.15 -7.66
C THR A 433 -18.20 -9.86 -6.91
N MET A 434 -18.28 -8.71 -6.25
CA MET A 434 -19.47 -8.25 -5.54
C MET A 434 -20.34 -7.30 -6.39
N GLY A 435 -19.84 -6.87 -7.57
CA GLY A 435 -20.55 -5.97 -8.47
C GLY A 435 -20.60 -4.52 -8.02
N TYR A 436 -19.77 -4.13 -7.03
CA TYR A 436 -19.75 -2.78 -6.49
C TYR A 436 -18.66 -1.92 -7.14
N ARG A 437 -18.99 -0.65 -7.30
CA ARG A 437 -18.04 0.43 -7.58
C ARG A 437 -18.19 1.45 -6.48
N VAL A 438 -17.13 1.74 -5.77
CA VAL A 438 -17.16 2.73 -4.69
C VAL A 438 -16.24 3.89 -5.07
N ARG A 439 -16.73 5.11 -4.82
CA ARG A 439 -15.95 6.33 -5.01
C ARG A 439 -15.97 7.10 -3.71
N THR A 440 -14.79 7.31 -3.15
CA THR A 440 -14.64 7.91 -1.84
C THR A 440 -13.88 9.22 -1.94
N LEU A 441 -14.35 10.20 -1.21
CA LEU A 441 -13.68 11.47 -0.94
C LEU A 441 -13.29 11.50 0.54
N VAL A 442 -12.04 11.78 0.81
CA VAL A 442 -11.54 12.04 2.16
C VAL A 442 -11.10 13.49 2.25
N THR A 443 -11.69 14.22 3.18
CA THR A 443 -11.30 15.60 3.53
C THR A 443 -10.60 15.61 4.90
N PRO A 444 -10.10 16.74 5.40
CA PRO A 444 -9.56 16.81 6.75
C PRO A 444 -10.54 16.43 7.88
N THR A 445 -11.84 16.48 7.61
CA THR A 445 -12.88 16.28 8.64
C THR A 445 -13.83 15.13 8.33
N HIS A 446 -14.07 14.80 7.07
CA HIS A 446 -15.09 13.85 6.69
C HIS A 446 -14.59 12.84 5.66
N ARG A 447 -15.16 11.63 5.73
CA ARG A 447 -15.11 10.64 4.66
C ARG A 447 -16.51 10.47 4.06
N LEU A 448 -16.61 10.57 2.74
CA LEU A 448 -17.83 10.31 2.01
C LEU A 448 -17.58 9.21 0.97
N SER A 449 -18.46 8.21 0.90
CA SER A 449 -18.44 7.18 -0.16
C SER A 449 -19.80 7.11 -0.86
N ILE A 450 -19.74 7.04 -2.18
CA ILE A 450 -20.93 6.80 -3.02
C ILE A 450 -20.85 5.43 -3.68
N TYR A 451 -22.01 4.83 -3.87
CA TYR A 451 -22.21 3.53 -4.53
C TYR A 451 -23.00 3.78 -5.83
N PRO A 452 -22.33 4.07 -6.96
CA PRO A 452 -22.99 4.45 -8.21
C PRO A 452 -24.06 3.43 -8.65
N GLY A 453 -25.25 3.91 -8.93
CA GLY A 453 -26.38 3.07 -9.33
C GLY A 453 -27.29 2.63 -8.16
N THR A 454 -26.96 3.01 -6.93
CA THR A 454 -27.77 2.77 -5.73
C THR A 454 -28.09 4.09 -5.02
N PRO A 455 -29.09 4.14 -4.13
CA PRO A 455 -29.32 5.28 -3.25
C PRO A 455 -28.36 5.31 -2.05
N ASP A 456 -27.57 4.26 -1.86
CA ASP A 456 -26.72 4.06 -0.68
C ASP A 456 -25.46 4.91 -0.74
N GLY A 457 -24.96 5.20 0.45
CA GLY A 457 -23.70 5.90 0.63
C GLY A 457 -23.27 5.91 2.08
N GLU A 458 -22.11 6.45 2.30
CA GLU A 458 -21.52 6.61 3.63
C GLU A 458 -21.03 8.04 3.79
N LEU A 459 -21.25 8.59 4.96
CA LEU A 459 -20.73 9.89 5.38
C LEU A 459 -20.37 9.80 6.86
N PHE A 460 -19.10 10.00 7.18
CA PHE A 460 -18.61 9.96 8.56
C PHE A 460 -17.87 11.25 8.89
N ASP A 461 -18.07 11.75 10.11
CA ASP A 461 -17.27 12.80 10.72
C ASP A 461 -16.07 12.16 11.40
N MET A 462 -14.90 12.23 10.78
CA MET A 462 -13.70 11.57 11.29
C MET A 462 -13.08 12.26 12.52
N GLN A 463 -13.58 13.42 12.92
CA GLN A 463 -13.13 14.12 14.12
C GLN A 463 -13.94 13.68 15.36
N GLU A 464 -15.28 13.62 15.21
CA GLU A 464 -16.18 13.24 16.30
C GLU A 464 -16.40 11.72 16.37
N ASP A 465 -16.21 11.00 15.26
CA ASP A 465 -16.40 9.56 15.10
C ASP A 465 -15.21 8.94 14.32
N PRO A 466 -14.01 8.90 14.92
CA PRO A 466 -12.81 8.40 14.24
C PRO A 466 -12.87 6.90 13.91
N ASP A 467 -13.75 6.15 14.55
CA ASP A 467 -13.98 4.72 14.29
C ASP A 467 -15.09 4.46 13.27
N GLU A 468 -15.69 5.52 12.70
CA GLU A 468 -16.70 5.46 11.63
C GLU A 468 -17.94 4.62 11.99
N LEU A 469 -18.41 4.72 13.24
CA LEU A 469 -19.51 3.93 13.79
C LEU A 469 -20.90 4.53 13.50
N TYR A 470 -20.98 5.81 13.11
CA TYR A 470 -22.23 6.53 12.92
C TYR A 470 -22.34 7.11 11.52
N ASN A 471 -22.95 6.37 10.58
CA ASN A 471 -23.15 6.84 9.22
C ASN A 471 -24.16 7.99 9.18
N LEU A 472 -23.73 9.16 8.74
CA LEU A 472 -24.51 10.39 8.63
C LEU A 472 -25.30 10.49 7.30
N TRP A 473 -25.07 9.59 6.35
CA TRP A 473 -25.58 9.65 4.97
C TRP A 473 -27.11 9.85 4.90
N TYR A 474 -27.84 9.17 5.76
CA TYR A 474 -29.30 9.20 5.77
C TYR A 474 -29.89 10.27 6.69
N ARG A 475 -29.06 11.04 7.42
CA ARG A 475 -29.53 12.08 8.33
C ARG A 475 -30.02 13.31 7.57
N PRO A 476 -31.28 13.77 7.76
CA PRO A 476 -31.82 14.93 7.03
C PRO A 476 -31.02 16.21 7.26
N VAL A 477 -30.44 16.40 8.46
CA VAL A 477 -29.67 17.59 8.83
C VAL A 477 -28.32 17.67 8.08
N GLU A 478 -27.80 16.55 7.58
CA GLU A 478 -26.52 16.45 6.91
C GLU A 478 -26.64 16.54 5.37
N GLN A 479 -27.83 16.73 4.83
CA GLN A 479 -28.04 16.73 3.39
C GLN A 479 -27.28 17.83 2.65
N GLU A 480 -27.16 19.02 3.26
CA GLU A 480 -26.41 20.13 2.66
C GLU A 480 -24.90 19.79 2.61
N LEU A 481 -24.35 19.29 3.74
CA LEU A 481 -22.96 18.82 3.81
C LEU A 481 -22.70 17.72 2.78
N ARG A 482 -23.55 16.70 2.77
CA ARG A 482 -23.48 15.60 1.79
C ARG A 482 -23.48 16.12 0.36
N GLY A 483 -24.36 17.05 0.03
CA GLY A 483 -24.46 17.65 -1.32
C GLY A 483 -23.19 18.37 -1.73
N ARG A 484 -22.55 19.10 -0.80
CA ARG A 484 -21.27 19.77 -1.04
C ARG A 484 -20.14 18.78 -1.29
N LEU A 485 -20.03 17.75 -0.45
CA LEU A 485 -18.96 16.72 -0.57
C LEU A 485 -19.14 15.86 -1.84
N VAL A 486 -20.38 15.52 -2.22
CA VAL A 486 -20.64 14.83 -3.51
C VAL A 486 -20.23 15.72 -4.67
N LYS A 487 -20.52 17.01 -4.63
CA LYS A 487 -20.07 17.93 -5.68
C LYS A 487 -18.55 18.00 -5.74
N GLU A 488 -17.88 18.09 -4.61
CA GLU A 488 -16.43 18.10 -4.52
C GLU A 488 -15.81 16.82 -5.09
N LEU A 489 -16.36 15.63 -4.74
CA LEU A 489 -15.95 14.36 -5.32
C LEU A 489 -16.07 14.37 -6.86
N LEU A 490 -17.19 14.88 -7.41
CA LEU A 490 -17.40 15.00 -8.85
C LEU A 490 -16.41 15.96 -9.51
N ASP A 491 -16.14 17.09 -8.85
CA ASP A 491 -15.17 18.08 -9.35
C ASP A 491 -13.76 17.45 -9.40
N GLN A 492 -13.29 16.83 -8.30
CA GLN A 492 -12.00 16.14 -8.25
C GLN A 492 -11.92 15.00 -9.28
N TYR A 493 -12.98 14.22 -9.39
CA TYR A 493 -13.06 13.12 -10.36
C TYR A 493 -12.98 13.63 -11.80
N SER A 494 -13.63 14.75 -12.13
CA SER A 494 -13.66 15.33 -13.46
C SER A 494 -12.37 16.05 -13.82
N LEU A 495 -11.74 16.75 -12.84
CA LEU A 495 -10.53 17.53 -13.04
C LEU A 495 -9.28 16.65 -13.16
N ALA A 496 -9.25 15.51 -12.47
CA ALA A 496 -8.15 14.58 -12.56
C ALA A 496 -8.18 13.67 -13.80
N THR A 497 -9.24 13.74 -14.62
CA THR A 497 -9.30 12.95 -15.86
C THR A 497 -8.45 13.62 -16.94
N PRO A 498 -7.35 12.99 -17.41
CA PRO A 498 -6.57 13.56 -18.50
C PRO A 498 -7.38 13.64 -19.77
N LEU A 499 -7.23 14.73 -20.53
CA LEU A 499 -7.73 14.81 -21.90
C LEU A 499 -6.87 13.90 -22.78
N TYR A 500 -7.33 12.69 -23.00
CA TYR A 500 -6.59 11.70 -23.76
C TYR A 500 -7.49 11.09 -24.86
N PRO A 501 -6.95 10.90 -26.07
CA PRO A 501 -5.67 11.38 -26.59
C PRO A 501 -5.68 12.89 -26.87
N ILE A 502 -4.52 13.55 -26.66
CA ILE A 502 -4.35 14.94 -27.13
C ILE A 502 -4.50 14.91 -28.66
N PRO A 503 -5.42 15.67 -29.25
CA PRO A 503 -5.57 15.67 -30.69
C PRO A 503 -4.27 16.10 -31.37
N PRO A 504 -3.79 15.40 -32.41
CA PRO A 504 -2.54 15.75 -33.10
C PRO A 504 -2.62 17.07 -33.89
N GLY A 505 -3.76 17.76 -33.90
CA GLY A 505 -3.97 19.05 -34.54
C GLY A 505 -5.39 19.56 -34.34
N ASN A 506 -5.63 20.81 -34.71
CA ASN A 506 -6.95 21.39 -34.73
C ASN A 506 -7.76 20.84 -35.93
N ALA A 507 -9.02 20.53 -35.71
CA ALA A 507 -9.96 20.17 -36.78
C ALA A 507 -10.26 21.36 -37.66
#